data_eab5d0a3e4b0859ca4441d10f87bdb21
#
_entry.id   eab5d0a3e4b0859ca4441d10f87bdb21
#
_cell.length_a   1.000
_cell.length_b   1.000
_cell.length_c   1.000
_cell.angle_alpha   90.00
_cell.angle_beta   90.00
_cell.angle_gamma   90.00
#
_symmetry.space_group_name_H-M   'P 1'
#
loop_
_entity.id
_entity.type
_entity.pdbx_description
1 polymer ?
#
loop_
_entity_poly.entity_id
_entity_poly.type
_entity_poly.pdbx_seq_one_letter_code
_entity_poly.pdbx_strand_id
1 'polypeptide(L)'
;MKDCSVLPDFSCGEITIPPIPKFSYSKNLKDELTAGLTKDEAIKYLEIMQVIRAFEDSIVRMKDGTWTPKEGFSFIGASHLSLGQEAVAVGALANINRFDHITSTHRGHGHGIAKAYYALMEMDKGELLEWIKLSTDDDSEVLSQLSGLSRDEIYEKAIDIHIYKTYAELFGKEEGYCRGRGGGMHIADFNVGHLGANAIVGGSFAIAVGAAMANEKLGNGKVCVCFVGDGAVNNGIAGEALNFAAQSQFKNGCPVIFLVENNQYGMTGQQAGE
;
A
#
# COMPACT_ATOMS: atom_id res chain seq x y z
N MET A 1 -6.26 -33.50 -19.79
CA MET A 1 -6.03 -33.62 -18.35
C MET A 1 -4.62 -34.16 -18.18
N LYS A 2 -3.69 -33.46 -17.55
CA LYS A 2 -2.42 -34.07 -17.16
C LYS A 2 -2.71 -35.09 -16.08
N ASP A 3 -2.19 -36.29 -16.25
CA ASP A 3 -2.26 -37.36 -15.26
C ASP A 3 -1.57 -36.84 -13.98
N CYS A 4 -2.36 -36.62 -12.94
CA CYS A 4 -1.90 -36.15 -11.64
C CYS A 4 -1.74 -37.32 -10.64
N SER A 5 -1.63 -38.55 -11.11
CA SER A 5 -1.34 -39.70 -10.27
C SER A 5 0.13 -39.70 -9.86
N VAL A 6 0.51 -38.78 -8.93
CA VAL A 6 1.76 -38.91 -8.20
C VAL A 6 1.55 -39.96 -7.13
N LEU A 7 2.01 -41.18 -7.38
CA LEU A 7 2.05 -42.21 -6.33
C LEU A 7 3.08 -41.75 -5.26
N PRO A 8 2.71 -41.86 -3.98
CA PRO A 8 3.66 -41.53 -2.90
C PRO A 8 4.89 -42.43 -3.02
N ASP A 9 6.06 -41.84 -2.97
CA ASP A 9 7.32 -42.55 -2.83
C ASP A 9 7.59 -42.79 -1.34
N PHE A 10 7.52 -44.08 -0.95
CA PHE A 10 7.79 -44.51 0.43
C PHE A 10 9.25 -44.92 0.65
N SER A 11 10.15 -44.69 -0.31
CA SER A 11 11.56 -44.97 -0.13
C SER A 11 12.18 -43.97 0.87
N CYS A 12 13.09 -44.49 1.69
CA CYS A 12 13.89 -43.63 2.55
C CYS A 12 14.87 -42.82 1.67
N GLY A 13 14.87 -41.50 1.84
CA GLY A 13 15.74 -40.60 1.10
C GLY A 13 16.00 -39.31 1.86
N GLU A 14 16.88 -38.49 1.33
CA GLU A 14 17.18 -37.15 1.84
C GLU A 14 16.48 -36.11 0.96
N ILE A 15 15.86 -35.12 1.60
CA ILE A 15 15.34 -33.94 0.91
C ILE A 15 16.45 -32.87 0.93
N THR A 16 17.03 -32.61 -0.23
CA THR A 16 17.99 -31.51 -0.38
C THR A 16 17.24 -30.23 -0.75
N ILE A 17 17.28 -29.25 0.14
CA ILE A 17 16.77 -27.91 -0.14
C ILE A 17 17.87 -27.12 -0.85
N PRO A 18 17.64 -26.63 -2.09
CA PRO A 18 18.64 -25.80 -2.76
C PRO A 18 18.90 -24.53 -1.95
N PRO A 19 20.10 -23.93 -2.04
CA PRO A 19 20.39 -22.68 -1.36
C PRO A 19 19.37 -21.61 -1.69
N ILE A 20 18.80 -20.98 -0.66
CA ILE A 20 17.88 -19.86 -0.81
C ILE A 20 18.72 -18.59 -0.91
N PRO A 21 18.66 -17.84 -2.02
CA PRO A 21 19.43 -16.61 -2.16
C PRO A 21 18.96 -15.56 -1.15
N LYS A 22 19.91 -14.98 -0.42
CA LYS A 22 19.69 -13.84 0.46
C LYS A 22 20.34 -12.62 -0.14
N PHE A 23 19.55 -11.58 -0.36
CA PHE A 23 20.04 -10.29 -0.81
C PHE A 23 20.09 -9.32 0.35
N SER A 24 21.16 -8.54 0.44
CA SER A 24 21.32 -7.46 1.40
C SER A 24 21.61 -6.17 0.64
N TYR A 25 20.91 -5.11 0.99
CA TYR A 25 21.14 -3.80 0.43
C TYR A 25 22.23 -3.09 1.24
N SER A 26 23.32 -2.69 0.59
CA SER A 26 24.47 -2.03 1.21
C SER A 26 24.87 -0.72 0.53
N LYS A 27 24.11 -0.31 -0.48
CA LYS A 27 24.41 0.90 -1.24
C LYS A 27 23.86 2.16 -0.55
N ASN A 28 24.40 3.30 -0.93
CA ASN A 28 23.94 4.62 -0.51
C ASN A 28 23.37 5.41 -1.69
N LEU A 29 22.82 6.59 -1.43
CA LEU A 29 22.21 7.45 -2.46
C LEU A 29 23.17 7.74 -3.63
N LYS A 30 24.47 7.95 -3.38
CA LYS A 30 25.45 8.21 -4.43
C LYS A 30 25.61 7.01 -5.36
N ASP A 31 25.58 5.80 -4.80
CA ASP A 31 25.65 4.56 -5.56
C ASP A 31 24.42 4.40 -6.45
N GLU A 32 23.23 4.72 -5.94
CA GLU A 32 21.98 4.65 -6.71
C GLU A 32 21.91 5.72 -7.81
N LEU A 33 22.35 6.95 -7.53
CA LEU A 33 22.47 7.99 -8.57
C LEU A 33 23.44 7.55 -9.69
N THR A 34 24.48 6.82 -9.35
CA THR A 34 25.43 6.24 -10.32
C THR A 34 24.81 5.07 -11.09
N ALA A 35 23.91 4.33 -10.44
CA ALA A 35 23.22 3.18 -11.06
C ALA A 35 22.02 3.58 -11.93
N GLY A 36 21.62 4.84 -11.93
CA GLY A 36 20.57 5.35 -12.83
C GLY A 36 19.41 6.07 -12.16
N LEU A 37 19.31 6.10 -10.83
CA LEU A 37 18.35 6.95 -10.14
C LEU A 37 18.65 8.41 -10.48
N THR A 38 17.67 9.15 -10.96
CA THR A 38 17.82 10.57 -11.24
C THR A 38 17.69 11.40 -9.97
N LYS A 39 18.25 12.61 -10.01
CA LYS A 39 18.10 13.55 -8.89
C LYS A 39 16.64 13.95 -8.67
N ASP A 40 15.87 14.11 -9.74
CA ASP A 40 14.47 14.52 -9.68
C ASP A 40 13.60 13.42 -9.06
N GLU A 41 13.83 12.15 -9.41
CA GLU A 41 13.18 11.02 -8.74
C GLU A 41 13.53 10.97 -7.25
N ALA A 42 14.80 11.15 -6.89
CA ALA A 42 15.22 11.16 -5.48
C ALA A 42 14.55 12.30 -4.69
N ILE A 43 14.41 13.50 -5.30
CA ILE A 43 13.69 14.62 -4.71
C ILE A 43 12.22 14.26 -4.55
N LYS A 44 11.60 13.66 -5.57
CA LYS A 44 10.18 13.24 -5.50
C LYS A 44 9.93 12.21 -4.40
N TYR A 45 10.84 11.25 -4.23
CA TYR A 45 10.74 10.30 -3.13
C TYR A 45 10.75 11.01 -1.77
N LEU A 46 11.67 11.97 -1.59
CA LEU A 46 11.75 12.75 -0.36
C LEU A 46 10.48 13.59 -0.13
N GLU A 47 9.93 14.23 -1.18
CA GLU A 47 8.69 15.00 -1.10
C GLU A 47 7.53 14.14 -0.61
N ILE A 48 7.33 12.96 -1.20
CA ILE A 48 6.24 12.05 -0.79
C ILE A 48 6.45 11.56 0.64
N MET A 49 7.68 11.22 1.02
CA MET A 49 8.02 10.88 2.42
C MET A 49 7.68 12.02 3.38
N GLN A 50 7.96 13.27 3.02
CA GLN A 50 7.64 14.43 3.84
C GLN A 50 6.13 14.67 3.96
N VAL A 51 5.36 14.42 2.90
CA VAL A 51 3.89 14.50 2.95
C VAL A 51 3.33 13.45 3.91
N ILE A 52 3.78 12.19 3.79
CA ILE A 52 3.37 11.12 4.72
C ILE A 52 3.74 11.51 6.16
N ARG A 53 4.96 11.99 6.40
CA ARG A 53 5.39 12.43 7.71
C ARG A 53 4.52 13.55 8.26
N ALA A 54 4.23 14.59 7.47
CA ALA A 54 3.40 15.71 7.88
C ALA A 54 1.96 15.28 8.19
N PHE A 55 1.41 14.35 7.38
CA PHE A 55 0.10 13.76 7.64
C PHE A 55 0.06 13.04 8.99
N GLU A 56 1.01 12.16 9.25
CA GLU A 56 1.08 11.39 10.50
C GLU A 56 1.37 12.28 11.71
N ASP A 57 2.28 13.27 11.59
CA ASP A 57 2.57 14.24 12.65
C ASP A 57 1.34 15.07 13.01
N SER A 58 0.49 15.39 12.05
CA SER A 58 -0.77 16.10 12.32
C SER A 58 -1.72 15.27 13.20
N ILE A 59 -1.77 13.96 12.97
CA ILE A 59 -2.58 13.05 13.79
C ILE A 59 -2.04 12.99 15.22
N VAL A 60 -0.72 12.93 15.38
CA VAL A 60 -0.10 13.00 16.71
C VAL A 60 -0.54 14.27 17.44
N ARG A 61 -0.37 15.44 16.79
CA ARG A 61 -0.72 16.74 17.36
C ARG A 61 -2.21 16.88 17.70
N MET A 62 -3.08 16.28 16.88
CA MET A 62 -4.51 16.26 17.19
C MET A 62 -4.82 15.38 18.40
N LYS A 63 -4.09 14.30 18.58
CA LYS A 63 -4.28 13.37 19.72
C LYS A 63 -3.75 13.91 21.04
N ASP A 64 -2.59 14.57 21.00
CA ASP A 64 -1.99 15.15 22.21
C ASP A 64 -2.52 16.57 22.53
N GLY A 65 -3.39 17.11 21.65
CA GLY A 65 -4.04 18.41 21.84
C GLY A 65 -3.15 19.61 21.55
N THR A 66 -1.95 19.42 21.00
CA THR A 66 -1.05 20.54 20.66
C THR A 66 -1.48 21.30 19.41
N TRP A 67 -2.33 20.70 18.60
CA TRP A 67 -2.98 21.32 17.45
C TRP A 67 -4.34 20.72 17.17
N THR A 68 -5.28 21.56 16.76
CA THR A 68 -6.62 21.12 16.33
C THR A 68 -7.04 21.84 15.04
N PRO A 69 -7.73 21.19 14.12
CA PRO A 69 -8.17 21.80 12.85
C PRO A 69 -9.24 22.89 13.06
N LYS A 70 -9.96 22.86 14.17
CA LYS A 70 -10.90 23.88 14.59
C LYS A 70 -11.15 23.82 16.10
N GLU A 71 -11.61 24.91 16.68
CA GLU A 71 -12.03 24.95 18.09
C GLU A 71 -13.07 23.88 18.40
N GLY A 72 -12.91 23.21 19.54
CA GLY A 72 -13.79 22.15 20.00
C GLY A 72 -13.63 20.82 19.27
N PHE A 73 -12.71 20.68 18.33
CA PHE A 73 -12.41 19.39 17.70
C PHE A 73 -11.67 18.47 18.68
N SER A 74 -12.12 17.22 18.76
CA SER A 74 -11.43 16.14 19.48
C SER A 74 -11.27 14.95 18.56
N PHE A 75 -10.05 14.46 18.41
CA PHE A 75 -9.79 13.23 17.67
C PHE A 75 -10.15 12.02 18.54
N ILE A 76 -11.19 11.30 18.15
CA ILE A 76 -11.69 10.12 18.85
C ILE A 76 -11.41 8.89 17.96
N GLY A 77 -10.80 7.87 18.54
CA GLY A 77 -10.60 6.60 17.86
C GLY A 77 -9.16 6.12 17.87
N ALA A 78 -8.97 4.89 17.40
CA ALA A 78 -7.66 4.30 17.20
C ALA A 78 -7.03 4.85 15.93
N SER A 79 -5.77 5.25 16.01
CA SER A 79 -4.93 5.50 14.84
C SER A 79 -3.62 4.78 15.02
N HIS A 80 -3.21 4.08 14.00
CA HIS A 80 -1.94 3.38 13.95
C HIS A 80 -1.06 4.11 12.94
N LEU A 81 -0.03 4.77 13.44
CA LEU A 81 0.79 5.66 12.65
C LEU A 81 1.88 4.89 11.90
N SER A 82 2.21 5.34 10.71
CA SER A 82 3.34 4.83 9.90
C SER A 82 4.59 5.71 10.04
N LEU A 83 4.68 6.52 11.10
CA LEU A 83 5.86 7.32 11.42
C LEU A 83 7.13 6.50 11.46
N GLY A 84 8.15 6.92 10.71
CA GLY A 84 9.43 6.23 10.58
C GLY A 84 9.43 5.11 9.52
N GLN A 85 8.30 4.84 8.87
CA GLN A 85 8.15 3.80 7.85
C GLN A 85 7.87 4.38 6.44
N GLU A 86 7.97 5.70 6.28
CA GLU A 86 7.67 6.41 5.03
C GLU A 86 8.48 5.88 3.85
N ALA A 87 9.76 5.58 4.08
CA ALA A 87 10.65 5.08 3.04
C ALA A 87 10.26 3.70 2.50
N VAL A 88 9.62 2.86 3.32
CA VAL A 88 9.12 1.55 2.88
C VAL A 88 8.00 1.73 1.87
N ALA A 89 7.02 2.57 2.20
CA ALA A 89 5.90 2.88 1.31
C ALA A 89 6.39 3.49 -0.01
N VAL A 90 7.19 4.55 0.06
CA VAL A 90 7.68 5.29 -1.11
C VAL A 90 8.58 4.42 -1.98
N GLY A 91 9.55 3.72 -1.40
CA GLY A 91 10.50 2.89 -2.14
C GLY A 91 9.84 1.69 -2.83
N ALA A 92 8.88 1.04 -2.17
CA ALA A 92 8.15 -0.06 -2.79
C ALA A 92 7.27 0.42 -3.96
N LEU A 93 6.54 1.51 -3.75
CA LEU A 93 5.54 1.98 -4.70
C LEU A 93 6.11 2.75 -5.88
N ALA A 94 7.33 3.27 -5.76
CA ALA A 94 8.08 3.83 -6.89
C ALA A 94 8.48 2.77 -7.95
N ASN A 95 8.40 1.48 -7.62
CA ASN A 95 8.82 0.39 -8.48
C ASN A 95 7.65 -0.42 -9.07
N ILE A 96 6.43 0.02 -8.87
CA ILE A 96 5.23 -0.57 -9.48
C ILE A 96 4.48 0.49 -10.27
N ASN A 97 3.67 0.07 -11.22
CA ASN A 97 2.88 1.00 -12.03
C ASN A 97 1.50 1.29 -11.40
N ARG A 98 0.78 2.27 -11.95
CA ARG A 98 -0.53 2.69 -11.44
C ARG A 98 -1.59 1.58 -11.47
N PHE A 99 -1.46 0.61 -12.37
CA PHE A 99 -2.43 -0.47 -12.53
C PHE A 99 -2.18 -1.66 -11.61
N ASP A 100 -1.00 -1.73 -10.99
CA ASP A 100 -0.68 -2.75 -10.00
C ASP A 100 -1.49 -2.54 -8.73
N HIS A 101 -1.72 -3.63 -8.03
CA HIS A 101 -2.51 -3.63 -6.81
C HIS A 101 -1.64 -3.61 -5.56
N ILE A 102 -2.18 -3.04 -4.50
CA ILE A 102 -1.62 -3.19 -3.16
C ILE A 102 -2.69 -3.63 -2.17
N THR A 103 -2.30 -4.41 -1.18
CA THR A 103 -3.03 -4.57 0.08
C THR A 103 -2.19 -4.02 1.21
N SER A 104 -2.82 -3.50 2.24
CA SER A 104 -2.13 -2.80 3.30
C SER A 104 -2.52 -3.30 4.68
N THR A 105 -1.85 -2.78 5.69
CA THR A 105 -2.05 -3.11 7.11
C THR A 105 -2.90 -2.05 7.80
N HIS A 106 -3.16 -2.24 9.10
CA HIS A 106 -3.79 -1.22 9.95
C HIS A 106 -3.01 0.11 10.02
N ARG A 107 -1.74 0.15 9.56
CA ARG A 107 -0.89 1.35 9.41
C ARG A 107 -0.83 1.82 7.96
N GLY A 108 -1.94 1.72 7.23
CA GLY A 108 -1.98 1.87 5.79
C GLY A 108 -1.94 3.30 5.25
N HIS A 109 -1.87 4.32 6.09
CA HIS A 109 -1.90 5.73 5.64
C HIS A 109 -0.78 6.03 4.64
N GLY A 110 0.46 5.71 5.00
CA GLY A 110 1.62 5.93 4.13
C GLY A 110 1.53 5.18 2.81
N HIS A 111 1.04 3.92 2.82
CA HIS A 111 0.85 3.12 1.61
C HIS A 111 -0.22 3.73 0.70
N GLY A 112 -1.35 4.14 1.27
CA GLY A 112 -2.44 4.78 0.52
C GLY A 112 -1.99 6.09 -0.12
N ILE A 113 -1.32 6.96 0.65
CA ILE A 113 -0.80 8.24 0.17
C ILE A 113 0.22 8.01 -0.95
N ALA A 114 1.25 7.18 -0.74
CA ALA A 114 2.26 6.94 -1.76
C ALA A 114 1.67 6.30 -3.02
N LYS A 115 0.73 5.34 -2.89
CA LYS A 115 0.07 4.71 -4.05
C LYS A 115 -0.71 5.72 -4.88
N ALA A 116 -1.45 6.61 -4.23
CA ALA A 116 -2.19 7.65 -4.94
C ALA A 116 -1.23 8.64 -5.64
N TYR A 117 -0.18 9.09 -4.96
CA TYR A 117 0.81 9.99 -5.57
C TYR A 117 1.37 9.42 -6.87
N TYR A 118 1.87 8.17 -6.85
CA TYR A 118 2.43 7.55 -8.05
C TYR A 118 1.38 7.27 -9.12
N ALA A 119 0.21 6.79 -8.75
CA ALA A 119 -0.85 6.50 -9.70
C ALA A 119 -1.36 7.77 -10.39
N LEU A 120 -1.64 8.84 -9.64
CA LEU A 120 -2.12 10.11 -10.19
C LEU A 120 -1.05 10.82 -11.02
N MET A 121 0.23 10.66 -10.67
CA MET A 121 1.35 11.22 -11.43
C MET A 121 1.46 10.62 -12.85
N GLU A 122 1.09 9.35 -13.02
CA GLU A 122 1.10 8.66 -14.31
C GLU A 122 -0.16 8.96 -15.16
N MET A 123 -1.18 9.61 -14.61
CA MET A 123 -2.43 9.92 -15.31
C MET A 123 -2.28 11.13 -16.23
N ASP A 124 -2.92 11.08 -17.40
CA ASP A 124 -3.10 12.26 -18.21
C ASP A 124 -4.18 13.19 -17.65
N LYS A 125 -4.38 14.36 -18.28
CA LYS A 125 -5.35 15.35 -17.83
C LYS A 125 -6.79 14.81 -17.80
N GLY A 126 -7.17 14.01 -18.80
CA GLY A 126 -8.51 13.44 -18.89
C GLY A 126 -8.77 12.40 -17.80
N GLU A 127 -7.78 11.54 -17.57
CA GLU A 127 -7.82 10.52 -16.53
C GLU A 127 -7.86 11.13 -15.12
N LEU A 128 -7.10 12.21 -14.86
CA LEU A 128 -7.14 12.95 -13.61
C LEU A 128 -8.53 13.56 -13.36
N LEU A 129 -9.14 14.17 -14.38
CA LEU A 129 -10.49 14.72 -14.27
C LEU A 129 -11.53 13.63 -13.97
N GLU A 130 -11.42 12.47 -14.62
CA GLU A 130 -12.31 11.34 -14.34
C GLU A 130 -12.10 10.78 -12.93
N TRP A 131 -10.83 10.68 -12.48
CA TRP A 131 -10.55 10.27 -11.11
C TRP A 131 -11.14 11.25 -10.08
N ILE A 132 -11.00 12.56 -10.29
CA ILE A 132 -11.59 13.59 -9.42
C ILE A 132 -13.11 13.45 -9.40
N LYS A 133 -13.73 13.32 -10.58
CA LYS A 133 -15.17 13.12 -10.71
C LYS A 133 -15.68 11.94 -9.89
N LEU A 134 -15.04 10.79 -10.03
CA LEU A 134 -15.37 9.58 -9.26
C LEU A 134 -15.11 9.76 -7.75
N SER A 135 -14.06 10.50 -7.40
CA SER A 135 -13.67 10.72 -6.01
C SER A 135 -14.53 11.73 -5.27
N THR A 136 -15.24 12.60 -5.99
CA THR A 136 -16.11 13.66 -5.44
C THR A 136 -17.59 13.38 -5.68
N ASP A 137 -17.96 12.18 -6.08
CA ASP A 137 -19.35 11.81 -6.43
C ASP A 137 -19.96 12.79 -7.47
N ASP A 138 -19.18 13.19 -8.48
CA ASP A 138 -19.56 14.11 -9.57
C ASP A 138 -19.93 15.52 -9.08
N ASP A 139 -19.26 16.02 -8.04
CA ASP A 139 -19.49 17.36 -7.50
C ASP A 139 -19.21 18.43 -8.55
N SER A 140 -20.29 19.05 -9.03
CA SER A 140 -20.25 20.05 -10.10
C SER A 140 -19.53 21.34 -9.70
N GLU A 141 -19.50 21.70 -8.42
CA GLU A 141 -18.79 22.87 -7.91
C GLU A 141 -17.26 22.61 -7.99
N VAL A 142 -16.81 21.45 -7.53
CA VAL A 142 -15.41 21.04 -7.63
C VAL A 142 -14.99 20.98 -9.09
N LEU A 143 -15.75 20.31 -9.94
CA LEU A 143 -15.43 20.16 -11.36
C LEU A 143 -15.41 21.49 -12.12
N SER A 144 -16.28 22.43 -11.77
CA SER A 144 -16.28 23.77 -12.38
C SER A 144 -15.00 24.56 -12.13
N GLN A 145 -14.37 24.35 -10.96
CA GLN A 145 -13.10 25.01 -10.59
C GLN A 145 -11.89 24.46 -11.35
N LEU A 146 -12.02 23.30 -12.00
CA LEU A 146 -10.95 22.66 -12.77
C LEU A 146 -10.91 23.14 -14.23
N SER A 147 -11.91 23.91 -14.67
CA SER A 147 -11.98 24.41 -16.04
C SER A 147 -10.82 25.37 -16.33
N GLY A 148 -10.07 25.06 -17.39
CA GLY A 148 -8.94 25.90 -17.82
C GLY A 148 -7.59 25.58 -17.14
N LEU A 149 -7.58 24.77 -16.08
CA LEU A 149 -6.34 24.39 -15.40
C LEU A 149 -5.45 23.50 -16.30
N SER A 150 -4.15 23.61 -16.11
CA SER A 150 -3.17 22.70 -16.71
C SER A 150 -3.26 21.29 -16.09
N ARG A 151 -2.60 20.31 -16.71
CA ARG A 151 -2.50 18.94 -16.16
C ARG A 151 -1.89 18.95 -14.76
N ASP A 152 -0.85 19.73 -14.54
CA ASP A 152 -0.13 19.74 -13.26
C ASP A 152 -0.94 20.41 -12.16
N GLU A 153 -1.68 21.49 -12.47
CA GLU A 153 -2.62 22.10 -11.50
C GLU A 153 -3.75 21.14 -11.13
N ILE A 154 -4.24 20.34 -12.08
CA ILE A 154 -5.26 19.31 -11.80
C ILE A 154 -4.66 18.17 -10.97
N TYR A 155 -3.42 17.77 -11.23
CA TYR A 155 -2.70 16.79 -10.40
C TYR A 155 -2.59 17.25 -8.94
N GLU A 156 -2.19 18.50 -8.69
CA GLU A 156 -2.12 19.03 -7.33
C GLU A 156 -3.50 19.01 -6.65
N LYS A 157 -4.56 19.35 -7.38
CA LYS A 157 -5.93 19.25 -6.88
C LYS A 157 -6.35 17.80 -6.57
N ALA A 158 -5.96 16.86 -7.40
CA ALA A 158 -6.23 15.44 -7.15
C ALA A 158 -5.53 14.96 -5.87
N ILE A 159 -4.29 15.38 -5.64
CA ILE A 159 -3.56 15.10 -4.39
C ILE A 159 -4.26 15.73 -3.18
N ASP A 160 -4.68 17.00 -3.27
CA ASP A 160 -5.43 17.67 -2.19
C ASP A 160 -6.70 16.88 -1.84
N ILE A 161 -7.46 16.45 -2.87
CA ILE A 161 -8.68 15.64 -2.69
C ILE A 161 -8.34 14.30 -2.04
N HIS A 162 -7.26 13.63 -2.46
CA HIS A 162 -6.86 12.36 -1.88
C HIS A 162 -6.53 12.50 -0.38
N ILE A 163 -5.74 13.51 -0.02
CA ILE A 163 -5.39 13.80 1.38
C ILE A 163 -6.64 14.16 2.18
N TYR A 164 -7.51 15.00 1.63
CA TYR A 164 -8.78 15.36 2.27
C TYR A 164 -9.64 14.12 2.56
N LYS A 165 -9.85 13.24 1.57
CA LYS A 165 -10.63 12.01 1.73
C LYS A 165 -10.01 11.07 2.76
N THR A 166 -8.68 11.01 2.83
CA THR A 166 -7.97 10.22 3.82
C THR A 166 -8.24 10.75 5.23
N TYR A 167 -8.16 12.07 5.46
CA TYR A 167 -8.55 12.67 6.74
C TYR A 167 -10.04 12.49 7.04
N ALA A 168 -10.91 12.67 6.05
CA ALA A 168 -12.35 12.49 6.21
C ALA A 168 -12.67 11.07 6.69
N GLU A 169 -12.00 10.06 6.14
CA GLU A 169 -12.15 8.68 6.59
C GLU A 169 -11.70 8.50 8.04
N LEU A 170 -10.53 9.06 8.41
CA LEU A 170 -10.04 9.01 9.79
C LEU A 170 -11.00 9.64 10.79
N PHE A 171 -11.68 10.71 10.37
CA PHE A 171 -12.61 11.46 11.22
C PHE A 171 -14.04 10.92 11.18
N GLY A 172 -14.26 9.80 10.50
CA GLY A 172 -15.59 9.19 10.38
C GLY A 172 -16.59 10.05 9.59
N LYS A 173 -16.10 10.75 8.57
CA LYS A 173 -16.92 11.64 7.72
C LYS A 173 -17.36 10.92 6.45
N GLU A 174 -18.54 11.28 5.96
CA GLU A 174 -19.17 10.68 4.76
C GLU A 174 -18.31 10.85 3.50
N GLU A 175 -17.52 11.93 3.43
CA GLU A 175 -16.63 12.22 2.30
C GLU A 175 -15.39 11.31 2.23
N GLY A 176 -15.15 10.50 3.27
CA GLY A 176 -14.05 9.53 3.30
C GLY A 176 -14.23 8.39 2.30
N TYR A 177 -13.15 7.67 2.00
CA TYR A 177 -13.11 6.57 1.04
C TYR A 177 -14.11 5.45 1.33
N CYS A 178 -14.34 5.14 2.60
CA CYS A 178 -15.30 4.14 3.08
C CYS A 178 -16.48 4.81 3.79
N ARG A 179 -16.78 6.06 3.44
CA ARG A 179 -17.83 6.88 4.03
C ARG A 179 -17.71 7.00 5.56
N GLY A 180 -16.48 7.14 6.01
CA GLY A 180 -16.14 7.26 7.43
C GLY A 180 -16.36 6.00 8.27
N ARG A 181 -16.64 4.85 7.65
CA ARG A 181 -16.92 3.59 8.34
C ARG A 181 -15.69 2.71 8.53
N GLY A 182 -14.64 2.95 7.77
CA GLY A 182 -13.38 2.20 7.84
C GLY A 182 -12.39 2.78 8.86
N GLY A 183 -12.44 4.08 9.08
CA GLY A 183 -11.41 4.79 9.85
C GLY A 183 -10.02 4.58 9.26
N GLY A 184 -8.97 4.86 10.04
CA GLY A 184 -7.59 4.74 9.55
C GLY A 184 -7.12 3.32 9.21
N MET A 185 -7.83 2.30 9.68
CA MET A 185 -7.41 0.90 9.53
C MET A 185 -8.00 0.18 8.31
N HIS A 186 -8.95 0.79 7.59
CA HIS A 186 -9.64 0.16 6.46
C HIS A 186 -9.78 1.09 5.26
N ILE A 187 -8.84 2.02 5.09
CA ILE A 187 -8.80 2.91 3.92
C ILE A 187 -8.60 2.08 2.66
N ALA A 188 -9.39 2.34 1.64
CA ALA A 188 -9.28 1.71 0.33
C ALA A 188 -9.55 2.75 -0.76
N ASP A 189 -8.74 2.73 -1.82
CA ASP A 189 -8.98 3.52 -3.04
C ASP A 189 -8.77 2.62 -4.26
N PHE A 190 -9.84 2.00 -4.72
CA PHE A 190 -9.78 1.08 -5.85
C PHE A 190 -9.38 1.77 -7.16
N ASN A 191 -9.63 3.07 -7.28
CA ASN A 191 -9.32 3.83 -8.50
C ASN A 191 -7.82 4.00 -8.74
N VAL A 192 -7.01 3.83 -7.68
CA VAL A 192 -5.54 3.82 -7.77
C VAL A 192 -4.93 2.44 -7.51
N GLY A 193 -5.75 1.40 -7.39
CA GLY A 193 -5.28 0.03 -7.16
C GLY A 193 -4.97 -0.31 -5.69
N HIS A 194 -5.38 0.54 -4.74
CA HIS A 194 -5.29 0.23 -3.30
C HIS A 194 -6.51 -0.57 -2.87
N LEU A 195 -6.36 -1.90 -2.77
CA LEU A 195 -7.46 -2.84 -2.46
C LEU A 195 -7.89 -2.81 -0.99
N GLY A 196 -7.19 -2.09 -0.16
CA GLY A 196 -7.58 -1.78 1.20
C GLY A 196 -6.52 -2.06 2.25
N ALA A 197 -6.54 -1.23 3.27
CA ALA A 197 -5.94 -1.46 4.57
C ALA A 197 -6.79 -2.49 5.34
N ASN A 198 -6.18 -3.27 6.22
CA ASN A 198 -6.89 -4.30 6.97
C ASN A 198 -6.47 -4.34 8.44
N ALA A 199 -7.45 -4.16 9.33
CA ALA A 199 -7.24 -4.28 10.78
C ALA A 199 -7.09 -5.74 11.24
N ILE A 200 -7.53 -6.71 10.45
CA ILE A 200 -7.35 -8.13 10.76
C ILE A 200 -5.89 -8.50 10.47
N VAL A 201 -5.12 -8.70 11.53
CA VAL A 201 -3.69 -9.02 11.43
C VAL A 201 -3.50 -10.33 10.65
N GLY A 202 -2.75 -10.25 9.55
CA GLY A 202 -2.55 -11.35 8.61
C GLY A 202 -3.58 -11.45 7.49
N GLY A 203 -4.75 -10.79 7.57
CA GLY A 203 -5.81 -10.87 6.56
C GLY A 203 -5.37 -10.43 5.17
N SER A 204 -4.43 -9.50 5.07
CA SER A 204 -3.91 -9.00 3.79
C SER A 204 -3.23 -10.07 2.95
N PHE A 205 -2.66 -11.12 3.55
CA PHE A 205 -2.01 -12.21 2.82
C PHE A 205 -2.96 -12.90 1.83
N ALA A 206 -4.10 -13.36 2.31
CA ALA A 206 -5.07 -14.09 1.48
C ALA A 206 -5.73 -13.18 0.43
N ILE A 207 -6.02 -11.91 0.80
CA ILE A 207 -6.59 -10.93 -0.12
C ILE A 207 -5.61 -10.66 -1.28
N ALA A 208 -4.34 -10.45 -0.99
CA ALA A 208 -3.32 -10.22 -2.00
C ALA A 208 -3.13 -11.41 -2.95
N VAL A 209 -3.12 -12.63 -2.41
CA VAL A 209 -3.03 -13.85 -3.23
C VAL A 209 -4.25 -13.99 -4.13
N GLY A 210 -5.45 -13.70 -3.61
CA GLY A 210 -6.67 -13.70 -4.42
C GLY A 210 -6.62 -12.69 -5.57
N ALA A 211 -6.15 -11.47 -5.31
CA ALA A 211 -5.97 -10.44 -6.33
C ALA A 211 -4.91 -10.84 -7.38
N ALA A 212 -3.78 -11.38 -6.93
CA ALA A 212 -2.72 -11.84 -7.82
C ALA A 212 -3.17 -13.03 -8.67
N MET A 213 -3.92 -13.98 -8.10
CA MET A 213 -4.52 -15.07 -8.84
C MET A 213 -5.48 -14.58 -9.94
N ALA A 214 -6.26 -13.53 -9.64
CA ALA A 214 -7.12 -12.91 -10.64
C ALA A 214 -6.29 -12.27 -11.76
N ASN A 215 -5.21 -11.56 -11.42
CA ASN A 215 -4.30 -10.96 -12.39
C ASN A 215 -3.66 -12.01 -13.32
N GLU A 216 -3.22 -13.14 -12.76
CA GLU A 216 -2.65 -14.24 -13.55
C GLU A 216 -3.68 -14.84 -14.50
N LYS A 217 -4.89 -15.11 -14.02
CA LYS A 217 -5.98 -15.68 -14.85
C LYS A 217 -6.44 -14.75 -15.95
N LEU A 218 -6.44 -13.45 -15.71
CA LEU A 218 -6.77 -12.42 -16.70
C LEU A 218 -5.63 -12.16 -17.68
N GLY A 219 -4.41 -12.60 -17.37
CA GLY A 219 -3.22 -12.36 -18.20
C GLY A 219 -2.93 -10.86 -18.36
N ASN A 220 -3.27 -10.03 -17.38
CA ASN A 220 -3.20 -8.58 -17.49
C ASN A 220 -1.83 -7.98 -17.12
N GLY A 221 -0.86 -8.82 -16.72
CA GLY A 221 0.51 -8.42 -16.36
C GLY A 221 0.65 -7.66 -15.04
N LYS A 222 -0.44 -7.48 -14.30
CA LYS A 222 -0.41 -6.75 -13.01
C LYS A 222 0.15 -7.61 -11.89
N VAL A 223 0.84 -6.96 -10.95
CA VAL A 223 1.26 -7.57 -9.68
C VAL A 223 0.42 -7.07 -8.53
N CYS A 224 0.47 -7.79 -7.40
CA CYS A 224 -0.11 -7.34 -6.14
C CYS A 224 0.99 -7.28 -5.07
N VAL A 225 1.26 -6.11 -4.52
CA VAL A 225 2.17 -5.96 -3.37
C VAL A 225 1.36 -6.07 -2.08
N CYS A 226 1.70 -7.05 -1.28
CA CYS A 226 1.10 -7.30 0.03
C CYS A 226 2.01 -6.72 1.11
N PHE A 227 1.65 -5.57 1.66
CA PHE A 227 2.33 -5.04 2.85
C PHE A 227 1.84 -5.77 4.09
N VAL A 228 2.76 -6.26 4.90
CA VAL A 228 2.46 -6.98 6.14
C VAL A 228 3.50 -6.69 7.20
N GLY A 229 3.09 -6.60 8.46
CA GLY A 229 4.01 -6.46 9.58
C GLY A 229 4.68 -7.80 9.94
N ASP A 230 5.86 -7.74 10.51
CA ASP A 230 6.63 -8.90 11.02
C ASP A 230 5.84 -9.72 12.04
N GLY A 231 5.09 -9.07 12.94
CA GLY A 231 4.20 -9.75 13.87
C GLY A 231 3.06 -10.52 13.17
N ALA A 232 2.62 -10.07 12.00
CA ALA A 232 1.56 -10.73 11.23
C ALA A 232 2.02 -12.03 10.55
N VAL A 233 3.32 -12.17 10.28
CA VAL A 233 3.89 -13.39 9.65
C VAL A 233 3.72 -14.63 10.52
N ASN A 234 3.56 -14.45 11.83
CA ASN A 234 3.28 -15.54 12.76
C ASN A 234 1.84 -16.07 12.72
N ASN A 235 0.94 -15.40 11.99
CA ASN A 235 -0.42 -15.90 11.78
C ASN A 235 -0.39 -17.08 10.80
N GLY A 236 -1.11 -18.16 11.10
CA GLY A 236 -1.17 -19.36 10.25
C GLY A 236 -1.53 -19.08 8.79
N ILE A 237 -2.37 -18.07 8.53
CA ILE A 237 -2.75 -17.66 7.17
C ILE A 237 -1.55 -17.21 6.32
N ALA A 238 -0.46 -16.76 6.93
CA ALA A 238 0.76 -16.42 6.20
C ALA A 238 1.34 -17.67 5.51
N GLY A 239 1.49 -18.76 6.26
CA GLY A 239 1.96 -20.04 5.70
C GLY A 239 1.02 -20.61 4.64
N GLU A 240 -0.30 -20.50 4.85
CA GLU A 240 -1.30 -20.93 3.87
C GLU A 240 -1.21 -20.11 2.59
N ALA A 241 -1.13 -18.79 2.68
CA ALA A 241 -1.06 -17.90 1.52
C ALA A 241 0.24 -18.09 0.73
N LEU A 242 1.37 -18.23 1.41
CA LEU A 242 2.67 -18.50 0.78
C LEU A 242 2.64 -19.84 0.05
N ASN A 243 2.14 -20.88 0.69
CA ASN A 243 2.00 -22.19 0.07
C ASN A 243 1.08 -22.14 -1.15
N PHE A 244 -0.07 -21.48 -1.03
CA PHE A 244 -1.00 -21.37 -2.16
C PHE A 244 -0.39 -20.60 -3.33
N ALA A 245 0.27 -19.47 -3.08
CA ALA A 245 0.92 -18.69 -4.13
C ALA A 245 2.05 -19.44 -4.85
N ALA A 246 2.72 -20.38 -4.15
CA ALA A 246 3.81 -21.19 -4.70
C ALA A 246 3.35 -22.40 -5.49
N GLN A 247 2.04 -22.66 -5.60
CA GLN A 247 1.56 -23.86 -6.27
C GLN A 247 1.83 -23.87 -7.78
N SER A 248 2.18 -25.04 -8.31
CA SER A 248 2.51 -25.24 -9.72
C SER A 248 1.34 -25.02 -10.70
N GLN A 249 0.11 -24.84 -10.20
CA GLN A 249 -1.04 -24.47 -11.03
C GLN A 249 -0.87 -23.08 -11.67
N PHE A 250 -0.07 -22.20 -11.09
CA PHE A 250 0.27 -20.91 -11.65
C PHE A 250 1.45 -21.07 -12.61
N LYS A 251 1.18 -21.13 -13.92
CA LYS A 251 2.19 -21.43 -14.95
C LYS A 251 3.40 -20.49 -14.92
N ASN A 252 3.17 -19.20 -14.59
CA ASN A 252 4.18 -18.17 -14.52
C ASN A 252 4.45 -17.68 -13.09
N GLY A 253 3.95 -18.43 -12.09
CA GLY A 253 3.91 -17.98 -10.69
C GLY A 253 2.72 -17.09 -10.41
N CYS A 254 2.29 -17.04 -9.16
CA CYS A 254 1.29 -16.10 -8.69
C CYS A 254 1.95 -14.71 -8.56
N PRO A 255 1.50 -13.65 -9.27
CA PRO A 255 2.16 -12.35 -9.31
C PRO A 255 1.90 -11.55 -8.02
N VAL A 256 2.37 -12.05 -6.90
CA VAL A 256 2.29 -11.42 -5.58
C VAL A 256 3.68 -11.20 -5.00
N ILE A 257 3.89 -10.03 -4.40
CA ILE A 257 5.10 -9.68 -3.65
C ILE A 257 4.69 -9.52 -2.18
N PHE A 258 5.22 -10.35 -1.30
CA PHE A 258 5.03 -10.19 0.14
C PHE A 258 6.15 -9.31 0.68
N LEU A 259 5.80 -8.07 1.06
CA LEU A 259 6.72 -7.11 1.64
C LEU A 259 6.50 -7.05 3.14
N VAL A 260 7.47 -7.58 3.89
CA VAL A 260 7.42 -7.61 5.35
C VAL A 260 8.05 -6.34 5.92
N GLU A 261 7.23 -5.55 6.61
CA GLU A 261 7.67 -4.37 7.37
C GLU A 261 8.19 -4.84 8.73
N ASN A 262 9.49 -5.19 8.76
CA ASN A 262 10.14 -5.68 9.97
C ASN A 262 10.57 -4.53 10.87
N ASN A 263 9.60 -3.95 11.57
CA ASN A 263 9.84 -2.90 12.57
C ASN A 263 10.19 -3.46 13.95
N GLN A 264 10.24 -4.79 14.12
CA GLN A 264 10.59 -5.52 15.34
C GLN A 264 9.59 -5.34 16.51
N TYR A 265 8.37 -4.86 16.22
CA TYR A 265 7.33 -4.68 17.24
C TYR A 265 6.05 -5.40 16.81
N GLY A 266 5.61 -6.33 17.66
CA GLY A 266 4.26 -6.89 17.62
C GLY A 266 3.32 -6.16 18.57
N MET A 267 2.04 -6.58 18.62
CA MET A 267 1.03 -5.99 19.51
C MET A 267 1.42 -6.11 21.01
N THR A 268 2.12 -7.16 21.38
CA THR A 268 2.54 -7.47 22.75
C THR A 268 3.90 -6.89 23.13
N GLY A 269 4.52 -6.11 22.24
CA GLY A 269 5.81 -5.47 22.48
C GLY A 269 6.86 -5.83 21.44
N GLN A 270 8.11 -5.60 21.80
CA GLN A 270 9.26 -5.89 20.94
C GLN A 270 9.38 -7.40 20.66
N GLN A 271 9.78 -7.75 19.45
CA GLN A 271 10.14 -9.13 19.12
C GLN A 271 11.21 -9.63 20.09
N ALA A 272 10.91 -10.73 20.78
CA ALA A 272 11.88 -11.42 21.57
C ALA A 272 12.53 -12.52 20.72
N GLY A 273 13.81 -12.50 20.62
CA GLY A 273 14.60 -13.50 19.91
C GLY A 273 15.33 -12.92 18.69
N GLU A 274 16.47 -13.49 18.44
CA GLU A 274 17.37 -13.19 17.32
C GLU A 274 16.87 -13.76 15.99
#